data_f72a4c5c839a30b7f6cea549f5be86ea
#
_entry.id   f72a4c5c839a30b7f6cea549f5be86ea
#
_cell.length_a   1.000
_cell.length_b   1.000
_cell.length_c   1.000
_cell.angle_alpha   90.00
_cell.angle_beta   90.00
_cell.angle_gamma   90.00
#
_symmetry.space_group_name_H-M   'P 1'
#
loop_
_entity.id
_entity.type
_entity.pdbx_description
1 polymer ?
#
loop_
_entity_poly.entity_id
_entity_poly.type
_entity_poly.pdbx_seq_one_letter_code
_entity_poly.pdbx_strand_id
1 'polypeptide(L)'
;VRHRYVTDLIVSSDSVGNGHFSDYHRFFSHAVWSIDHLWKCLAILIVKTLISKDATIVLAGDDTLCRKRGLGIFGTGMHHDALSSSKNKKICHWGHDWVDLCIVIANPWWAPTKVFALPICMRLYRNRQGLTKGKGKSGKKTTASQRKAASKKAKKAAKAKRKAAASARAVHKVDNTPRKTRPELMAEMVALVASWFPDRRFVLVVDSLYSGESVLSTLPDNFDLIGPVHAKAALYAPAPPETKKRRGPRRKQGDRLKSVGAWEKDGTRWKTFHFDQYGLHGSLRVKTRTGLYYKAGKDRLLRFVLSQDTVGGRPTRIFYSTDVNLNPQKILSIFSLRWAIEVTHFDCKQHLGLEDPANRVPKAV
;
A
#
# COMPACT_ATOMS: atom_id res chain seq x y z
N VAL A 1 25.16 -0.12 -12.93
CA VAL A 1 25.77 1.08 -12.33
C VAL A 1 26.04 0.80 -10.86
N ARG A 2 27.33 0.85 -10.43
CA ARG A 2 27.75 0.49 -9.05
C ARG A 2 27.27 1.53 -8.03
N HIS A 3 27.32 2.79 -8.40
CA HIS A 3 26.79 3.91 -7.64
C HIS A 3 25.72 4.59 -8.49
N ARG A 4 24.67 5.13 -7.86
CA ARG A 4 23.52 5.69 -8.59
C ARG A 4 23.61 7.22 -8.60
N TYR A 5 24.82 7.74 -8.89
CA TYR A 5 25.04 9.16 -9.07
C TYR A 5 24.68 9.58 -10.49
N VAL A 6 24.31 10.84 -10.67
CA VAL A 6 23.99 11.41 -12.00
C VAL A 6 25.17 11.24 -12.96
N THR A 7 26.40 11.41 -12.46
CA THR A 7 27.63 11.18 -13.24
C THR A 7 27.76 9.74 -13.74
N ASP A 8 27.42 8.75 -12.91
CA ASP A 8 27.46 7.35 -13.32
C ASP A 8 26.38 7.03 -14.37
N LEU A 9 25.22 7.70 -14.29
CA LEU A 9 24.18 7.58 -15.31
C LEU A 9 24.63 8.16 -16.65
N ILE A 10 25.29 9.33 -16.64
CA ILE A 10 25.84 9.98 -17.85
C ILE A 10 26.85 9.04 -18.54
N VAL A 11 27.75 8.44 -17.76
CA VAL A 11 28.75 7.50 -18.31
C VAL A 11 28.10 6.24 -18.87
N SER A 12 27.16 5.63 -18.10
CA SER A 12 26.55 4.36 -18.50
C SER A 12 25.51 4.51 -19.63
N SER A 13 24.99 5.71 -19.88
CA SER A 13 24.11 6.01 -21.01
C SER A 13 24.86 6.51 -22.26
N ASP A 14 26.19 6.48 -22.24
CA ASP A 14 27.05 7.00 -23.31
C ASP A 14 26.75 8.48 -23.68
N SER A 15 26.33 9.25 -22.69
CA SER A 15 25.97 10.66 -22.85
C SER A 15 27.12 11.61 -22.54
N VAL A 16 28.34 11.09 -22.38
CA VAL A 16 29.54 11.89 -22.18
C VAL A 16 29.82 12.71 -23.45
N GLY A 17 29.90 14.03 -23.31
CA GLY A 17 30.13 14.93 -24.45
C GLY A 17 28.87 15.51 -25.09
N ASN A 18 27.66 14.99 -24.74
CA ASN A 18 26.39 15.52 -25.26
C ASN A 18 25.89 16.80 -24.51
N GLY A 19 26.71 17.37 -23.64
CA GLY A 19 26.43 18.56 -22.86
C GLY A 19 27.30 18.66 -21.63
N HIS A 20 27.23 19.77 -20.91
CA HIS A 20 27.98 19.91 -19.67
C HIS A 20 27.30 19.10 -18.56
N PHE A 21 28.12 18.39 -17.74
CA PHE A 21 27.60 17.51 -16.68
C PHE A 21 26.64 18.24 -15.71
N SER A 22 26.80 19.52 -15.50
CA SER A 22 25.91 20.33 -14.64
C SER A 22 24.49 20.42 -15.17
N ASP A 23 24.27 20.26 -16.50
CA ASP A 23 22.94 20.34 -17.10
C ASP A 23 22.10 19.14 -16.70
N TYR A 24 22.72 17.96 -16.61
CA TYR A 24 22.08 16.75 -16.08
C TYR A 24 21.72 16.90 -14.59
N HIS A 25 22.61 17.51 -13.78
CA HIS A 25 22.29 17.82 -12.39
C HIS A 25 21.16 18.87 -12.27
N ARG A 26 21.15 19.88 -13.15
CA ARG A 26 20.11 20.90 -13.21
C ARG A 26 18.75 20.34 -13.60
N PHE A 27 18.71 19.31 -14.43
CA PHE A 27 17.47 18.59 -14.73
C PHE A 27 16.77 18.13 -13.45
N PHE A 28 17.48 17.50 -12.53
CA PHE A 28 16.90 17.01 -11.27
C PHE A 28 16.66 18.11 -10.22
N SER A 29 17.41 19.20 -10.25
CA SER A 29 17.37 20.23 -9.20
C SER A 29 16.58 21.49 -9.57
N HIS A 30 16.54 21.87 -10.83
CA HIS A 30 15.97 23.16 -11.29
C HIS A 30 14.90 23.02 -12.37
N ALA A 31 14.98 22.00 -13.25
CA ALA A 31 14.01 21.85 -14.31
C ALA A 31 12.58 21.68 -13.78
N VAL A 32 11.63 22.28 -14.47
CA VAL A 32 10.21 22.18 -14.13
C VAL A 32 9.61 21.05 -14.94
N TRP A 33 9.34 19.94 -14.27
CA TRP A 33 8.66 18.78 -14.84
C TRP A 33 7.70 18.16 -13.83
N SER A 34 6.70 17.44 -14.34
CA SER A 34 5.69 16.79 -13.51
C SER A 34 6.00 15.31 -13.36
N ILE A 35 6.16 14.85 -12.12
CA ILE A 35 6.34 13.42 -11.83
C ILE A 35 5.13 12.61 -12.31
N ASP A 36 3.92 13.16 -12.20
CA ASP A 36 2.70 12.48 -12.64
C ASP A 36 2.65 12.32 -14.16
N HIS A 37 3.19 13.29 -14.91
CA HIS A 37 3.31 13.15 -16.34
C HIS A 37 4.31 12.07 -16.73
N LEU A 38 5.43 11.97 -16.04
CA LEU A 38 6.42 10.91 -16.23
C LEU A 38 5.81 9.52 -15.94
N TRP A 39 5.11 9.40 -14.82
CA TRP A 39 4.39 8.17 -14.48
C TRP A 39 3.34 7.80 -15.53
N LYS A 40 2.60 8.78 -16.05
CA LYS A 40 1.64 8.57 -17.14
C LYS A 40 2.32 8.03 -18.39
N CYS A 41 3.44 8.61 -18.81
CA CYS A 41 4.20 8.14 -19.98
C CYS A 41 4.66 6.69 -19.79
N LEU A 42 5.20 6.36 -18.60
CA LEU A 42 5.62 5.01 -18.27
C LEU A 42 4.44 4.03 -18.26
N ALA A 43 3.33 4.40 -17.64
CA ALA A 43 2.12 3.56 -17.61
C ALA A 43 1.58 3.30 -19.02
N ILE A 44 1.54 4.32 -19.88
CA ILE A 44 1.13 4.18 -21.28
C ILE A 44 2.07 3.23 -22.03
N LEU A 45 3.39 3.36 -21.84
CA LEU A 45 4.37 2.47 -22.45
C LEU A 45 4.12 1.02 -22.02
N ILE A 46 4.00 0.74 -20.73
CA ILE A 46 3.74 -0.59 -20.19
C ILE A 46 2.44 -1.18 -20.76
N VAL A 47 1.35 -0.40 -20.72
CA VAL A 47 0.04 -0.87 -21.19
C VAL A 47 0.06 -1.16 -22.68
N LYS A 48 0.69 -0.31 -23.50
CA LYS A 48 0.76 -0.50 -24.95
C LYS A 48 1.62 -1.67 -25.37
N THR A 49 2.70 -1.95 -24.62
CA THR A 49 3.68 -2.97 -25.01
C THR A 49 3.40 -4.34 -24.40
N LEU A 50 2.84 -4.40 -23.20
CA LEU A 50 2.77 -5.64 -22.43
C LEU A 50 1.35 -6.14 -22.15
N ILE A 51 0.31 -5.36 -22.48
CA ILE A 51 -1.08 -5.72 -22.15
C ILE A 51 -1.96 -5.67 -23.38
N SER A 52 -2.69 -6.73 -23.64
CA SER A 52 -3.66 -6.78 -24.75
C SER A 52 -4.74 -5.70 -24.63
N LYS A 53 -5.25 -5.20 -25.75
CA LYS A 53 -6.21 -4.08 -25.79
C LYS A 53 -7.46 -4.36 -24.97
N ASP A 54 -7.98 -5.58 -25.00
CA ASP A 54 -9.25 -5.95 -24.34
C ASP A 54 -9.04 -6.55 -22.93
N ALA A 55 -7.80 -6.74 -22.50
CA ALA A 55 -7.51 -7.33 -21.21
C ALA A 55 -7.82 -6.35 -20.06
N THR A 56 -8.43 -6.86 -19.01
CA THR A 56 -8.53 -6.15 -17.73
C THR A 56 -7.15 -6.01 -17.11
N ILE A 57 -6.78 -4.79 -16.71
CA ILE A 57 -5.49 -4.49 -16.13
C ILE A 57 -5.54 -4.76 -14.63
N VAL A 58 -4.63 -5.61 -14.13
CA VAL A 58 -4.50 -5.84 -12.70
C VAL A 58 -3.49 -4.85 -12.13
N LEU A 59 -3.89 -4.15 -11.08
CA LEU A 59 -3.03 -3.26 -10.30
C LEU A 59 -2.84 -3.83 -8.91
N ALA A 60 -1.62 -3.77 -8.40
CA ALA A 60 -1.31 -4.05 -7.00
C ALA A 60 -0.94 -2.75 -6.27
N GLY A 61 -1.53 -2.54 -5.10
CA GLY A 61 -1.22 -1.39 -4.25
C GLY A 61 -0.71 -1.84 -2.88
N ASP A 62 0.39 -1.22 -2.42
CA ASP A 62 0.99 -1.49 -1.12
C ASP A 62 1.81 -0.29 -0.63
N ASP A 63 2.48 -0.41 0.52
CA ASP A 63 3.45 0.57 0.99
C ASP A 63 4.79 -0.09 1.35
N THR A 64 5.85 0.69 1.27
CA THR A 64 7.18 0.20 1.60
C THR A 64 7.99 1.22 2.38
N LEU A 65 8.55 0.76 3.51
CA LEU A 65 9.42 1.57 4.36
C LEU A 65 10.87 1.50 3.87
N CYS A 66 11.41 2.65 3.45
CA CYS A 66 12.81 2.84 3.10
C CYS A 66 13.55 3.48 4.28
N ARG A 67 14.41 2.72 4.93
CA ARG A 67 15.12 3.16 6.14
C ARG A 67 16.14 4.24 5.81
N LYS A 68 16.21 5.29 6.63
CA LYS A 68 17.13 6.40 6.48
C LYS A 68 17.87 6.68 7.79
N ARG A 69 19.10 7.18 7.70
CA ARG A 69 19.92 7.55 8.88
C ARG A 69 19.97 9.05 9.13
N GLY A 70 19.73 9.86 8.11
CA GLY A 70 19.82 11.33 8.19
C GLY A 70 18.54 11.96 8.73
N LEU A 71 18.64 12.75 9.79
CA LEU A 71 17.50 13.48 10.37
C LEU A 71 17.11 14.75 9.58
N GLY A 72 17.98 15.22 8.68
CA GLY A 72 17.73 16.39 7.82
C GLY A 72 17.19 16.02 6.42
N ILE A 73 16.89 14.74 6.19
CA ILE A 73 16.30 14.30 4.91
C ILE A 73 14.83 14.71 4.90
N PHE A 74 14.40 15.36 3.82
CA PHE A 74 13.00 15.81 3.69
C PHE A 74 12.03 14.62 3.67
N GLY A 75 10.91 14.76 4.34
CA GLY A 75 9.80 13.78 4.33
C GLY A 75 10.02 12.54 5.19
N THR A 76 11.18 12.37 5.84
CA THR A 76 11.42 11.24 6.73
C THR A 76 10.63 11.36 8.03
N GLY A 77 10.26 10.21 8.59
CA GLY A 77 9.53 10.09 9.85
C GLY A 77 9.77 8.77 10.56
N MET A 78 9.21 8.63 11.76
CA MET A 78 9.16 7.34 12.46
C MET A 78 7.95 6.55 11.99
N HIS A 79 8.18 5.41 11.36
CA HIS A 79 7.15 4.54 10.84
C HIS A 79 7.21 3.17 11.51
N HIS A 80 6.06 2.53 11.68
CA HIS A 80 5.99 1.16 12.13
C HIS A 80 6.55 0.24 11.05
N ASP A 81 7.53 -0.58 11.42
CA ASP A 81 8.11 -1.58 10.53
C ASP A 81 7.45 -2.93 10.76
N ALA A 82 6.57 -3.32 9.85
CA ALA A 82 5.84 -4.57 9.96
C ALA A 82 6.75 -5.80 9.83
N LEU A 83 7.81 -5.73 9.01
CA LEU A 83 8.75 -6.84 8.79
C LEU A 83 9.59 -7.14 10.02
N SER A 84 10.01 -6.10 10.76
CA SER A 84 10.82 -6.24 11.97
C SER A 84 9.99 -6.40 13.24
N SER A 85 8.68 -6.21 13.18
CA SER A 85 7.78 -6.27 14.33
C SER A 85 7.23 -7.67 14.56
N SER A 86 6.98 -7.99 15.83
CA SER A 86 6.26 -9.19 16.23
C SER A 86 4.97 -8.83 16.97
N LYS A 87 4.12 -9.83 17.28
CA LYS A 87 2.88 -9.61 18.06
C LYS A 87 3.15 -8.91 19.39
N ASN A 88 4.29 -9.20 20.02
CA ASN A 88 4.64 -8.72 21.36
C ASN A 88 5.58 -7.49 21.34
N LYS A 89 6.23 -7.19 20.20
CA LYS A 89 7.21 -6.10 20.11
C LYS A 89 7.00 -5.31 18.84
N LYS A 90 6.46 -4.09 18.97
CA LYS A 90 6.34 -3.15 17.86
C LYS A 90 7.66 -2.42 17.66
N ILE A 91 8.22 -2.52 16.48
CA ILE A 91 9.46 -1.85 16.08
C ILE A 91 9.12 -0.74 15.10
N CYS A 92 9.73 0.43 15.31
CA CYS A 92 9.61 1.56 14.40
C CYS A 92 11.00 1.96 13.91
N HIS A 93 11.11 2.30 12.64
CA HIS A 93 12.32 2.81 12.03
C HIS A 93 12.12 4.22 11.46
N TRP A 94 13.22 4.96 11.42
CA TRP A 94 13.27 6.27 10.77
C TRP A 94 13.48 6.07 9.28
N GLY A 95 12.64 6.72 8.45
CA GLY A 95 12.76 6.57 7.00
C GLY A 95 11.68 7.27 6.21
N HIS A 96 11.67 6.99 4.93
CA HIS A 96 10.57 7.29 4.02
C HIS A 96 9.61 6.12 3.96
N ASP A 97 8.33 6.41 3.89
CA ASP A 97 7.29 5.43 3.71
C ASP A 97 6.56 5.77 2.40
N TRP A 98 6.77 4.93 1.40
CA TRP A 98 6.23 5.12 0.07
C TRP A 98 5.00 4.25 -0.13
N VAL A 99 3.90 4.88 -0.53
CA VAL A 99 2.71 4.19 -1.03
C VAL A 99 2.87 4.11 -2.54
N ASP A 100 2.76 2.91 -3.10
CA ASP A 100 2.95 2.68 -4.52
C ASP A 100 1.82 1.88 -5.16
N LEU A 101 1.67 2.08 -6.46
CA LEU A 101 0.71 1.43 -7.31
C LEU A 101 1.45 0.86 -8.52
N CYS A 102 1.33 -0.45 -8.71
CA CYS A 102 2.04 -1.20 -9.74
C CYS A 102 1.05 -1.84 -10.72
N ILE A 103 1.40 -1.87 -12.01
CA ILE A 103 0.76 -2.76 -12.98
C ILE A 103 1.33 -4.17 -12.81
N VAL A 104 0.45 -5.16 -12.71
CA VAL A 104 0.86 -6.57 -12.60
C VAL A 104 0.84 -7.22 -13.97
N ILE A 105 1.99 -7.75 -14.37
CA ILE A 105 2.16 -8.55 -15.59
C ILE A 105 2.35 -10.00 -15.16
N ALA A 106 1.32 -10.81 -15.36
CA ALA A 106 1.35 -12.22 -15.02
C ALA A 106 1.72 -13.07 -16.23
N ASN A 107 2.67 -13.99 -16.04
CA ASN A 107 3.05 -15.01 -17.00
C ASN A 107 3.35 -14.45 -18.41
N PRO A 108 4.23 -13.44 -18.56
CA PRO A 108 4.56 -12.91 -19.86
C PRO A 108 5.27 -13.97 -20.72
N TRP A 109 5.18 -13.85 -22.05
CA TRP A 109 5.75 -14.83 -22.99
C TRP A 109 7.23 -15.11 -22.79
N TRP A 110 8.00 -14.12 -22.31
CA TRP A 110 9.44 -14.28 -22.00
C TRP A 110 9.72 -14.91 -20.63
N ALA A 111 8.72 -15.01 -19.75
CA ALA A 111 8.83 -15.60 -18.43
C ALA A 111 7.48 -16.20 -17.99
N PRO A 112 7.06 -17.34 -18.55
CA PRO A 112 5.69 -17.84 -18.45
C PRO A 112 5.28 -18.32 -17.05
N THR A 113 6.24 -18.47 -16.13
CA THR A 113 5.98 -18.85 -14.72
C THR A 113 6.15 -17.69 -13.74
N LYS A 114 6.47 -16.49 -14.24
CA LYS A 114 6.78 -15.32 -13.40
C LYS A 114 5.64 -14.31 -13.40
N VAL A 115 5.60 -13.53 -12.33
CA VAL A 115 4.71 -12.39 -12.20
C VAL A 115 5.55 -11.17 -11.82
N PHE A 116 5.35 -10.09 -12.53
CA PHE A 116 6.07 -8.83 -12.31
C PHE A 116 5.07 -7.76 -11.86
N ALA A 117 5.44 -6.94 -10.89
CA ALA A 117 4.72 -5.73 -10.53
C ALA A 117 5.58 -4.52 -10.94
N LEU A 118 5.11 -3.75 -11.91
CA LEU A 118 5.83 -2.61 -12.47
C LEU A 118 5.27 -1.32 -11.88
N PRO A 119 6.05 -0.56 -11.09
CA PRO A 119 5.58 0.68 -10.46
C PRO A 119 5.19 1.72 -11.53
N ILE A 120 4.01 2.30 -11.38
CA ILE A 120 3.46 3.33 -12.26
C ILE A 120 3.06 4.61 -11.53
N CYS A 121 3.04 4.60 -10.23
CA CYS A 121 2.79 5.77 -9.41
C CYS A 121 3.27 5.53 -7.98
N MET A 122 3.95 6.52 -7.39
CA MET A 122 4.39 6.47 -6.00
C MET A 122 4.08 7.80 -5.30
N ARG A 123 3.74 7.71 -4.00
CA ARG A 123 3.50 8.88 -3.14
C ARG A 123 4.20 8.72 -1.80
N LEU A 124 4.89 9.77 -1.39
CA LEU A 124 5.54 9.80 -0.08
C LEU A 124 4.49 10.03 1.02
N TYR A 125 4.33 9.03 1.88
CA TYR A 125 3.54 9.18 3.09
C TYR A 125 4.33 9.95 4.16
N ARG A 126 3.73 11.05 4.65
CA ARG A 126 4.32 11.86 5.70
C ARG A 126 3.51 11.73 6.98
N ASN A 127 4.10 11.06 7.96
CA ASN A 127 3.45 10.88 9.25
C ASN A 127 3.14 12.24 9.89
N ARG A 128 1.94 12.38 10.44
CA ARG A 128 1.62 13.49 11.35
C ARG A 128 2.51 13.32 12.58
N GLN A 129 3.62 14.02 12.63
CA GLN A 129 4.35 14.17 13.88
C GLN A 129 3.52 15.06 14.82
N GLY A 130 2.48 14.48 15.39
CA GLY A 130 1.88 15.02 16.57
C GLY A 130 2.92 14.94 17.66
N LEU A 131 3.24 16.06 18.30
CA LEU A 131 3.85 16.10 19.60
C LEU A 131 2.87 15.41 20.57
N THR A 132 2.84 14.09 20.58
CA THR A 132 2.28 13.36 21.70
C THR A 132 3.21 13.65 22.86
N LYS A 133 2.80 14.58 23.72
CA LYS A 133 3.30 14.65 25.10
C LYS A 133 3.15 13.25 25.66
N GLY A 134 4.27 12.51 25.71
CA GLY A 134 4.29 11.20 26.33
C GLY A 134 3.73 11.35 27.74
N LYS A 135 2.59 10.73 28.03
CA LYS A 135 2.15 10.53 29.40
C LYS A 135 3.25 9.71 30.09
N GLY A 136 4.06 10.37 30.89
CA GLY A 136 5.10 9.73 31.69
C GLY A 136 4.46 8.66 32.58
N LYS A 137 4.84 7.42 32.38
CA LYS A 137 4.59 6.35 33.36
C LYS A 137 5.46 6.64 34.57
N SER A 138 4.85 6.69 35.74
CA SER A 138 5.47 6.87 37.02
C SER A 138 6.65 5.91 37.25
N GLY A 139 7.83 6.46 37.53
CA GLY A 139 9.05 5.71 37.64
C GLY A 139 9.24 5.08 39.01
N LYS A 140 9.85 3.91 39.04
CA LYS A 140 10.45 3.27 40.21
C LYS A 140 11.58 4.15 40.79
N LYS A 141 11.62 4.31 42.09
CA LYS A 141 12.66 5.06 42.84
C LYS A 141 14.04 4.39 42.70
N THR A 142 14.99 5.13 42.19
CA THR A 142 16.42 4.74 42.10
C THR A 142 17.28 5.62 43.02
N THR A 143 18.38 5.06 43.54
CA THR A 143 19.27 5.65 44.54
C THR A 143 20.16 6.80 44.01
N ALA A 144 20.64 7.67 44.92
CA ALA A 144 21.25 8.97 44.61
C ALA A 144 22.57 8.92 43.82
N SER A 145 23.40 7.87 43.95
CA SER A 145 24.69 7.74 43.24
C SER A 145 24.52 7.37 41.75
N GLN A 146 23.49 6.57 41.40
CA GLN A 146 23.15 6.26 40.03
C GLN A 146 22.56 7.46 39.27
N ARG A 147 22.04 8.47 40.00
CA ARG A 147 21.46 9.69 39.40
C ARG A 147 22.50 10.63 38.79
N LYS A 148 23.75 10.73 39.36
CA LYS A 148 24.79 11.67 38.86
C LYS A 148 25.45 11.23 37.56
N ALA A 149 25.77 9.95 37.38
CA ALA A 149 26.37 9.44 36.14
C ALA A 149 25.33 9.34 34.99
N ALA A 150 24.09 8.94 35.30
CA ALA A 150 22.98 8.93 34.37
C ALA A 150 22.61 10.35 33.89
N SER A 151 22.78 11.40 34.73
CA SER A 151 22.41 12.76 34.39
C SER A 151 23.25 13.39 33.29
N LYS A 152 24.57 13.13 33.25
CA LYS A 152 25.50 13.69 32.22
C LYS A 152 25.25 13.05 30.85
N LYS A 153 25.05 11.73 30.82
CA LYS A 153 24.71 10.97 29.59
C LYS A 153 23.30 11.30 29.08
N ALA A 154 22.34 11.46 30.02
CA ALA A 154 20.98 11.88 29.73
C ALA A 154 20.90 13.33 29.23
N LYS A 155 21.65 14.27 29.79
CA LYS A 155 21.72 15.66 29.31
C LYS A 155 22.34 15.74 27.91
N LYS A 156 23.40 14.96 27.61
CA LYS A 156 24.02 14.90 26.28
C LYS A 156 23.04 14.30 25.24
N ALA A 157 22.33 13.22 25.61
CA ALA A 157 21.33 12.60 24.77
C ALA A 157 20.07 13.49 24.57
N ALA A 158 19.65 14.21 25.61
CA ALA A 158 18.54 15.17 25.51
C ALA A 158 18.93 16.40 24.67
N LYS A 159 20.18 16.90 24.76
CA LYS A 159 20.68 17.99 23.90
C LYS A 159 20.76 17.55 22.42
N ALA A 160 21.24 16.32 22.17
CA ALA A 160 21.26 15.74 20.83
C ALA A 160 19.84 15.55 20.26
N LYS A 161 18.89 15.02 21.06
CA LYS A 161 17.47 14.92 20.69
C LYS A 161 16.83 16.28 20.42
N ARG A 162 17.12 17.31 21.22
CA ARG A 162 16.61 18.67 20.99
C ARG A 162 17.17 19.28 19.71
N LYS A 163 18.47 19.11 19.43
CA LYS A 163 19.10 19.58 18.19
C LYS A 163 18.54 18.85 16.96
N ALA A 164 18.35 17.54 17.07
CA ALA A 164 17.72 16.72 16.03
C ALA A 164 16.25 17.11 15.79
N ALA A 165 15.48 17.32 16.86
CA ALA A 165 14.09 17.78 16.76
C ALA A 165 13.97 19.20 16.21
N ALA A 166 14.92 20.09 16.52
CA ALA A 166 14.98 21.45 15.96
C ALA A 166 15.33 21.42 14.46
N SER A 167 16.29 20.58 14.05
CA SER A 167 16.65 20.38 12.64
C SER A 167 15.49 19.77 11.85
N ALA A 168 14.82 18.73 12.38
CA ALA A 168 13.63 18.15 11.77
C ALA A 168 12.48 19.17 11.65
N ARG A 169 12.26 20.01 12.68
CA ARG A 169 11.29 21.11 12.63
C ARG A 169 11.62 22.17 11.59
N ALA A 170 12.90 22.50 11.38
CA ALA A 170 13.30 23.45 10.35
C ALA A 170 13.04 22.92 8.95
N VAL A 171 13.30 21.64 8.70
CA VAL A 171 13.01 20.98 7.42
C VAL A 171 11.50 20.86 7.17
N HIS A 172 10.69 20.61 8.22
CA HIS A 172 9.22 20.52 8.09
C HIS A 172 8.49 21.86 8.05
N LYS A 173 9.12 22.98 8.44
CA LYS A 173 8.49 24.31 8.42
C LYS A 173 8.19 24.86 7.02
N VAL A 174 8.85 24.31 6.00
CA VAL A 174 8.76 24.83 4.61
C VAL A 174 7.63 24.16 3.82
N ASP A 175 6.93 23.17 4.39
CA ASP A 175 5.97 22.37 3.65
C ASP A 175 4.56 22.49 4.22
N ASN A 176 3.73 23.27 3.53
CA ASN A 176 2.30 23.51 3.84
C ASN A 176 1.36 22.51 3.15
N THR A 177 1.87 21.49 2.46
CA THR A 177 0.99 20.53 1.79
C THR A 177 0.12 19.75 2.78
N PRO A 178 -1.19 19.59 2.51
CA PRO A 178 -2.08 18.81 3.36
C PRO A 178 -1.55 17.37 3.52
N ARG A 179 -1.51 16.90 4.76
CA ARG A 179 -1.05 15.54 5.03
C ARG A 179 -2.19 14.55 4.85
N LYS A 180 -2.01 13.62 3.94
CA LYS A 180 -2.94 12.54 3.65
C LYS A 180 -2.53 11.25 4.36
N THR A 181 -3.49 10.40 4.68
CA THR A 181 -3.25 9.03 5.14
C THR A 181 -2.82 8.14 3.97
N ARG A 182 -2.21 7.00 4.24
CA ARG A 182 -1.83 6.05 3.18
C ARG A 182 -3.03 5.63 2.31
N PRO A 183 -4.20 5.26 2.86
CA PRO A 183 -5.37 4.97 2.03
C PRO A 183 -5.87 6.16 1.19
N GLU A 184 -5.77 7.39 1.68
CA GLU A 184 -6.11 8.59 0.88
C GLU A 184 -5.12 8.80 -0.27
N LEU A 185 -3.82 8.53 -0.06
CA LEU A 185 -2.82 8.58 -1.13
C LEU A 185 -3.06 7.50 -2.18
N MET A 186 -3.43 6.28 -1.76
CA MET A 186 -3.82 5.20 -2.67
C MET A 186 -5.03 5.59 -3.50
N ALA A 187 -6.09 6.12 -2.88
CA ALA A 187 -7.29 6.57 -3.57
C ALA A 187 -7.00 7.66 -4.62
N GLU A 188 -6.11 8.61 -4.29
CA GLU A 188 -5.65 9.63 -5.23
C GLU A 188 -4.93 9.04 -6.44
N MET A 189 -4.00 8.09 -6.22
CA MET A 189 -3.28 7.42 -7.30
C MET A 189 -4.22 6.60 -8.19
N VAL A 190 -5.19 5.91 -7.60
CA VAL A 190 -6.22 5.16 -8.34
C VAL A 190 -7.06 6.09 -9.22
N ALA A 191 -7.54 7.21 -8.69
CA ALA A 191 -8.29 8.21 -9.45
C ALA A 191 -7.44 8.80 -10.60
N LEU A 192 -6.16 9.05 -10.35
CA LEU A 192 -5.23 9.55 -11.35
C LEU A 192 -5.03 8.55 -12.49
N VAL A 193 -4.79 7.28 -12.18
CA VAL A 193 -4.64 6.22 -13.19
C VAL A 193 -5.94 6.00 -13.97
N ALA A 194 -7.10 6.07 -13.32
CA ALA A 194 -8.40 6.02 -13.99
C ALA A 194 -8.54 7.11 -15.07
N SER A 195 -8.08 8.33 -14.76
CA SER A 195 -8.10 9.46 -15.70
C SER A 195 -7.15 9.29 -16.89
N TRP A 196 -6.08 8.51 -16.74
CA TRP A 196 -5.15 8.23 -17.84
C TRP A 196 -5.70 7.23 -18.86
N PHE A 197 -6.60 6.36 -18.41
CA PHE A 197 -7.12 5.25 -19.22
C PHE A 197 -8.64 5.12 -19.03
N PRO A 198 -9.45 6.07 -19.49
CA PRO A 198 -10.90 6.07 -19.27
C PRO A 198 -11.61 4.85 -19.91
N ASP A 199 -11.05 4.33 -21.01
CA ASP A 199 -11.64 3.23 -21.77
C ASP A 199 -11.14 1.84 -21.32
N ARG A 200 -10.35 1.75 -20.26
CA ARG A 200 -9.79 0.48 -19.76
C ARG A 200 -10.44 0.07 -18.45
N ARG A 201 -10.61 -1.24 -18.28
CA ARG A 201 -11.08 -1.83 -17.01
C ARG A 201 -9.89 -2.25 -16.16
N PHE A 202 -10.02 -2.03 -14.85
CA PHE A 202 -8.99 -2.34 -13.87
C PHE A 202 -9.52 -3.21 -12.74
N VAL A 203 -8.65 -4.05 -12.19
CA VAL A 203 -8.86 -4.72 -10.91
C VAL A 203 -7.71 -4.34 -9.99
N LEU A 204 -8.03 -3.60 -8.95
CA LEU A 204 -7.07 -3.23 -7.90
C LEU A 204 -7.03 -4.32 -6.83
N VAL A 205 -5.84 -4.84 -6.53
CA VAL A 205 -5.61 -5.76 -5.42
C VAL A 205 -4.78 -5.07 -4.34
N VAL A 206 -5.27 -5.12 -3.12
CA VAL A 206 -4.65 -4.42 -1.98
C VAL A 206 -4.66 -5.28 -0.72
N ASP A 207 -3.86 -4.87 0.26
CA ASP A 207 -3.89 -5.46 1.59
C ASP A 207 -5.05 -4.92 2.47
N SER A 208 -5.07 -5.31 3.74
CA SER A 208 -6.11 -4.90 4.70
C SER A 208 -6.11 -3.41 5.02
N LEU A 209 -5.00 -2.72 4.86
CA LEU A 209 -4.90 -1.28 5.11
C LEU A 209 -5.69 -0.47 4.07
N TYR A 210 -5.65 -0.91 2.83
CA TYR A 210 -6.26 -0.22 1.68
C TYR A 210 -7.63 -0.76 1.28
N SER A 211 -8.09 -1.87 1.90
CA SER A 211 -9.39 -2.47 1.61
C SER A 211 -10.57 -1.82 2.36
N GLY A 212 -10.36 -0.64 2.95
CA GLY A 212 -11.32 0.10 3.76
C GLY A 212 -12.09 1.19 3.02
N GLU A 213 -12.85 1.98 3.79
CA GLU A 213 -13.74 3.04 3.30
C GLU A 213 -13.04 4.06 2.39
N SER A 214 -11.85 4.52 2.76
CA SER A 214 -11.15 5.59 2.03
C SER A 214 -10.87 5.25 0.56
N VAL A 215 -10.61 3.99 0.23
CA VAL A 215 -10.38 3.55 -1.15
C VAL A 215 -11.68 3.08 -1.78
N LEU A 216 -12.48 2.28 -1.06
CA LEU A 216 -13.68 1.65 -1.62
C LEU A 216 -14.78 2.68 -1.97
N SER A 217 -14.94 3.74 -1.17
CA SER A 217 -15.96 4.78 -1.39
C SER A 217 -15.63 5.73 -2.54
N THR A 218 -14.36 5.82 -2.91
CA THR A 218 -13.86 6.72 -3.96
C THR A 218 -13.41 5.96 -5.22
N LEU A 219 -13.70 4.67 -5.27
CA LEU A 219 -13.28 3.81 -6.37
C LEU A 219 -13.96 4.25 -7.68
N PRO A 220 -13.19 4.55 -8.75
CA PRO A 220 -13.74 4.96 -10.04
C PRO A 220 -14.58 3.85 -10.70
N ASP A 221 -15.50 4.20 -11.58
CA ASP A 221 -16.43 3.26 -12.23
C ASP A 221 -15.76 2.21 -13.12
N ASN A 222 -14.59 2.52 -13.64
CA ASN A 222 -13.78 1.59 -14.43
C ASN A 222 -12.86 0.70 -13.59
N PHE A 223 -12.99 0.74 -12.25
CA PHE A 223 -12.20 -0.06 -11.32
C PHE A 223 -13.07 -1.03 -10.52
N ASP A 224 -12.55 -2.25 -10.38
CA ASP A 224 -12.98 -3.19 -9.37
C ASP A 224 -11.89 -3.33 -8.30
N LEU A 225 -12.28 -3.70 -7.09
CA LEU A 225 -11.39 -3.86 -5.94
C LEU A 225 -11.50 -5.27 -5.37
N ILE A 226 -10.36 -5.90 -5.16
CA ILE A 226 -10.24 -7.15 -4.42
C ILE A 226 -9.35 -6.91 -3.20
N GLY A 227 -9.85 -7.21 -2.01
CA GLY A 227 -9.10 -7.05 -0.79
C GLY A 227 -9.58 -7.96 0.34
N PRO A 228 -8.79 -8.15 1.39
CA PRO A 228 -9.17 -8.93 2.55
C PRO A 228 -10.17 -8.16 3.43
N VAL A 229 -10.98 -8.92 4.15
CA VAL A 229 -11.90 -8.42 5.17
C VAL A 229 -11.40 -8.89 6.53
N HIS A 230 -11.49 -8.03 7.53
CA HIS A 230 -11.15 -8.42 8.90
C HIS A 230 -12.14 -9.50 9.40
N ALA A 231 -11.63 -10.56 10.05
CA ALA A 231 -12.45 -11.68 10.51
C ALA A 231 -13.62 -11.29 11.46
N LYS A 232 -13.50 -10.16 12.15
CA LYS A 232 -14.54 -9.60 13.03
C LYS A 232 -15.43 -8.56 12.35
N ALA A 233 -15.34 -8.39 11.02
CA ALA A 233 -16.15 -7.43 10.28
C ALA A 233 -17.64 -7.78 10.40
N ALA A 234 -18.47 -6.77 10.58
CA ALA A 234 -19.92 -6.91 10.52
C ALA A 234 -20.37 -6.80 9.07
N LEU A 235 -20.94 -7.87 8.55
CA LEU A 235 -21.50 -7.96 7.20
C LEU A 235 -23.02 -7.99 7.29
N TYR A 236 -23.69 -7.45 6.28
CA TYR A 236 -25.14 -7.29 6.27
C TYR A 236 -25.73 -7.77 4.94
N ALA A 237 -26.99 -8.18 4.99
CA ALA A 237 -27.78 -8.38 3.79
C ALA A 237 -28.09 -7.02 3.12
N PRO A 238 -28.36 -6.96 1.83
CA PRO A 238 -28.94 -5.76 1.21
C PRO A 238 -30.23 -5.34 1.91
N ALA A 239 -30.53 -4.04 1.88
CA ALA A 239 -31.80 -3.56 2.40
C ALA A 239 -32.96 -4.23 1.64
N PRO A 240 -34.02 -4.70 2.33
CA PRO A 240 -35.18 -5.27 1.64
C PRO A 240 -35.87 -4.19 0.79
N PRO A 241 -36.48 -4.58 -0.35
CA PRO A 241 -37.25 -3.65 -1.16
C PRO A 241 -38.41 -3.07 -0.34
N GLU A 242 -38.71 -1.81 -0.55
CA GLU A 242 -39.82 -1.16 0.14
C GLU A 242 -41.18 -1.67 -0.40
N THR A 243 -41.86 -2.41 0.41
CA THR A 243 -43.20 -2.94 0.07
C THR A 243 -44.36 -2.04 0.52
N LYS A 244 -44.11 -1.06 1.42
CA LYS A 244 -45.13 -0.13 1.95
C LYS A 244 -44.51 1.24 2.26
N LYS A 245 -45.32 2.31 2.09
CA LYS A 245 -44.95 3.66 2.53
C LYS A 245 -44.70 3.65 4.07
N ARG A 246 -43.48 3.71 4.47
CA ARG A 246 -43.04 3.72 5.88
C ARG A 246 -42.77 5.15 6.34
N ARG A 247 -43.20 5.52 7.54
CA ARG A 247 -42.77 6.78 8.20
C ARG A 247 -41.33 6.61 8.67
N GLY A 248 -40.43 7.55 8.31
CA GLY A 248 -39.05 7.59 8.76
C GLY A 248 -38.02 7.34 7.64
N PRO A 249 -36.71 7.49 7.92
CA PRO A 249 -35.65 7.33 6.94
C PRO A 249 -35.56 5.88 6.45
N ARG A 250 -35.19 5.73 5.18
CA ARG A 250 -35.04 4.45 4.50
C ARG A 250 -33.97 3.57 5.17
N ARG A 251 -34.25 2.27 5.35
CA ARG A 251 -33.22 1.31 5.78
C ARG A 251 -32.11 1.24 4.74
N LYS A 252 -30.87 1.49 5.17
CA LYS A 252 -29.70 1.44 4.28
C LYS A 252 -29.05 0.06 4.20
N GLN A 253 -29.44 -0.87 5.10
CA GLN A 253 -28.90 -2.24 5.16
C GLN A 253 -29.97 -3.18 5.71
N GLY A 254 -29.90 -4.44 5.32
CA GLY A 254 -30.73 -5.54 5.83
C GLY A 254 -30.19 -6.09 7.15
N ASP A 255 -30.55 -7.34 7.43
CA ASP A 255 -30.17 -8.01 8.65
C ASP A 255 -28.66 -8.36 8.66
N ARG A 256 -28.10 -8.43 9.86
CA ARG A 256 -26.70 -8.81 10.03
C ARG A 256 -26.50 -10.26 9.63
N LEU A 257 -25.53 -10.50 8.76
CA LEU A 257 -25.12 -11.84 8.32
C LEU A 257 -24.35 -12.54 9.44
N LYS A 258 -24.32 -13.87 9.39
CA LYS A 258 -23.49 -14.67 10.29
C LYS A 258 -22.04 -14.18 10.30
N SER A 259 -21.42 -14.13 11.48
CA SER A 259 -20.00 -13.81 11.60
C SER A 259 -19.15 -14.77 10.76
N VAL A 260 -17.92 -14.38 10.45
CA VAL A 260 -17.00 -15.22 9.65
C VAL A 260 -16.82 -16.58 10.27
N GLY A 261 -16.59 -16.66 11.60
CA GLY A 261 -16.42 -17.94 12.30
C GLY A 261 -17.71 -18.79 12.36
N ALA A 262 -18.88 -18.17 12.43
CA ALA A 262 -20.16 -18.88 12.35
C ALA A 262 -20.46 -19.34 10.92
N TRP A 263 -20.07 -18.57 9.92
CA TRP A 263 -20.18 -18.95 8.50
C TRP A 263 -19.23 -20.08 8.11
N GLU A 264 -18.03 -20.09 8.67
CA GLU A 264 -17.08 -21.18 8.47
C GLU A 264 -17.65 -22.53 8.90
N LYS A 265 -18.34 -22.55 10.04
CA LYS A 265 -18.90 -23.76 10.69
C LYS A 265 -20.34 -24.10 10.28
N ASP A 266 -21.00 -23.26 9.50
CA ASP A 266 -22.37 -23.52 9.09
C ASP A 266 -22.47 -24.65 8.04
N GLY A 267 -23.66 -25.20 7.85
CA GLY A 267 -23.94 -26.29 6.91
C GLY A 267 -23.77 -25.95 5.41
N THR A 268 -23.36 -24.70 5.08
CA THR A 268 -23.15 -24.32 3.68
C THR A 268 -22.03 -25.14 3.06
N ARG A 269 -22.28 -25.71 1.88
CA ARG A 269 -21.31 -26.58 1.18
C ARG A 269 -20.04 -25.80 0.81
N TRP A 270 -18.90 -26.37 1.14
CA TRP A 270 -17.59 -25.95 0.64
C TRP A 270 -17.41 -26.43 -0.81
N LYS A 271 -16.83 -25.56 -1.66
CA LYS A 271 -16.35 -25.94 -2.98
C LYS A 271 -14.83 -25.99 -2.97
N THR A 272 -14.23 -27.06 -3.50
CA THR A 272 -12.76 -27.19 -3.60
C THR A 272 -12.32 -26.67 -4.95
N PHE A 273 -11.26 -25.85 -4.96
CA PHE A 273 -10.58 -25.37 -6.15
C PHE A 273 -9.11 -25.77 -6.08
N HIS A 274 -8.59 -26.22 -7.21
CA HIS A 274 -7.17 -26.44 -7.40
C HIS A 274 -6.55 -25.18 -7.98
N PHE A 275 -5.37 -24.84 -7.53
CA PHE A 275 -4.60 -23.71 -8.04
C PHE A 275 -3.19 -24.15 -8.42
N ASP A 276 -2.67 -23.49 -9.44
CA ASP A 276 -1.28 -23.59 -9.90
C ASP A 276 -0.78 -22.16 -10.10
N GLN A 277 0.01 -21.68 -9.17
CA GLN A 277 0.56 -20.32 -9.21
C GLN A 277 1.95 -20.28 -8.62
N TYR A 278 2.84 -19.55 -9.25
CA TYR A 278 4.26 -19.44 -8.85
C TYR A 278 4.97 -20.79 -8.75
N GLY A 279 4.53 -21.78 -9.58
CA GLY A 279 5.05 -23.16 -9.51
C GLY A 279 4.59 -23.94 -8.27
N LEU A 280 3.61 -23.45 -7.53
CA LEU A 280 3.00 -24.12 -6.39
C LEU A 280 1.65 -24.69 -6.79
N HIS A 281 1.49 -26.00 -6.60
CA HIS A 281 0.22 -26.71 -6.77
C HIS A 281 -0.44 -26.89 -5.41
N GLY A 282 -1.74 -26.67 -5.35
CA GLY A 282 -2.48 -26.82 -4.10
C GLY A 282 -3.98 -26.82 -4.29
N SER A 283 -4.72 -26.99 -3.20
CA SER A 283 -6.15 -26.88 -3.18
C SER A 283 -6.67 -26.03 -2.03
N LEU A 284 -7.71 -25.26 -2.31
CA LEU A 284 -8.40 -24.42 -1.33
C LEU A 284 -9.88 -24.80 -1.31
N ARG A 285 -10.46 -24.84 -0.10
CA ARG A 285 -11.91 -24.90 0.05
C ARG A 285 -12.45 -23.49 0.17
N VAL A 286 -13.56 -23.18 -0.52
CA VAL A 286 -14.17 -21.86 -0.48
C VAL A 286 -15.68 -21.95 -0.23
N LYS A 287 -16.19 -20.95 0.48
CA LYS A 287 -17.60 -20.58 0.52
C LYS A 287 -17.75 -19.18 -0.03
N THR A 288 -18.88 -18.88 -0.66
CA THR A 288 -19.13 -17.55 -1.21
C THR A 288 -20.54 -17.08 -0.86
N ARG A 289 -20.68 -15.77 -0.65
CA ARG A 289 -21.97 -15.08 -0.50
C ARG A 289 -21.83 -13.63 -0.94
N THR A 290 -22.95 -13.01 -1.27
CA THR A 290 -23.05 -11.56 -1.49
C THR A 290 -23.59 -10.88 -0.24
N GLY A 291 -23.26 -9.61 -0.09
CA GLY A 291 -23.73 -8.80 1.03
C GLY A 291 -23.06 -7.42 1.06
N LEU A 292 -23.27 -6.70 2.15
CA LEU A 292 -22.73 -5.37 2.37
C LEU A 292 -21.64 -5.42 3.45
N TYR A 293 -20.52 -4.78 3.18
CA TYR A 293 -19.57 -4.35 4.21
C TYR A 293 -19.83 -2.87 4.49
N TYR A 294 -20.92 -2.59 5.20
CA TYR A 294 -21.46 -1.23 5.34
C TYR A 294 -20.46 -0.22 5.91
N LYS A 295 -19.56 -0.64 6.79
CA LYS A 295 -18.51 0.22 7.35
C LYS A 295 -17.55 0.74 6.29
N ALA A 296 -17.29 -0.03 5.23
CA ALA A 296 -16.31 0.32 4.19
C ALA A 296 -16.99 0.73 2.88
N GLY A 297 -17.95 -0.05 2.40
CA GLY A 297 -18.58 0.11 1.08
C GLY A 297 -19.99 0.68 1.10
N LYS A 298 -20.51 1.07 2.28
CA LYS A 298 -21.90 1.54 2.47
C LYS A 298 -22.91 0.53 1.89
N ASP A 299 -23.70 0.96 0.92
CA ASP A 299 -24.73 0.19 0.21
C ASP A 299 -24.21 -0.59 -1.01
N ARG A 300 -22.92 -0.51 -1.32
CA ARG A 300 -22.30 -1.26 -2.41
C ARG A 300 -22.37 -2.76 -2.11
N LEU A 301 -22.98 -3.52 -3.02
CA LEU A 301 -23.01 -4.99 -2.94
C LEU A 301 -21.62 -5.54 -3.25
N LEU A 302 -21.16 -6.45 -2.41
CA LEU A 302 -19.85 -7.09 -2.52
C LEU A 302 -20.00 -8.60 -2.55
N ARG A 303 -19.12 -9.27 -3.29
CA ARG A 303 -18.98 -10.72 -3.23
C ARG A 303 -17.92 -11.09 -2.24
N PHE A 304 -18.28 -11.85 -1.20
CA PHE A 304 -17.36 -12.37 -0.20
C PHE A 304 -16.95 -13.79 -0.54
N VAL A 305 -15.66 -14.08 -0.35
CA VAL A 305 -15.07 -15.40 -0.53
C VAL A 305 -14.35 -15.77 0.75
N LEU A 306 -14.84 -16.78 1.44
CA LEU A 306 -14.20 -17.41 2.58
C LEU A 306 -13.30 -18.52 2.05
N SER A 307 -12.01 -18.45 2.34
CA SER A 307 -11.00 -19.39 1.84
C SER A 307 -10.34 -20.11 3.00
N GLN A 308 -10.26 -21.43 2.90
CA GLN A 308 -9.57 -22.31 3.85
C GLN A 308 -8.58 -23.22 3.13
N ASP A 309 -7.39 -23.31 3.67
CA ASP A 309 -6.35 -24.24 3.20
C ASP A 309 -6.76 -25.68 3.51
N THR A 310 -6.71 -26.57 2.52
CA THR A 310 -7.05 -28.00 2.69
C THR A 310 -5.97 -28.79 3.42
N VAL A 311 -4.74 -28.32 3.39
CA VAL A 311 -3.59 -28.96 4.05
C VAL A 311 -3.44 -28.50 5.51
N GLY A 312 -4.21 -27.48 5.92
CA GLY A 312 -4.35 -27.11 7.34
C GLY A 312 -3.27 -26.20 7.91
N GLY A 313 -2.35 -25.68 7.10
CA GLY A 313 -1.26 -24.84 7.59
C GLY A 313 -1.62 -23.36 7.75
N ARG A 314 -2.68 -22.85 7.11
CA ARG A 314 -3.03 -21.43 7.08
C ARG A 314 -4.42 -21.19 7.68
N PRO A 315 -4.58 -20.09 8.44
CA PRO A 315 -5.87 -19.72 8.99
C PRO A 315 -6.87 -19.37 7.88
N THR A 316 -8.15 -19.64 8.12
CA THR A 316 -9.25 -19.22 7.26
C THR A 316 -9.21 -17.71 7.05
N ARG A 317 -9.30 -17.28 5.80
CA ARG A 317 -9.32 -15.87 5.40
C ARG A 317 -10.58 -15.54 4.62
N ILE A 318 -11.00 -14.29 4.72
CA ILE A 318 -12.14 -13.78 3.97
C ILE A 318 -11.67 -12.62 3.09
N PHE A 319 -12.11 -12.66 1.85
CA PHE A 319 -11.85 -11.63 0.83
C PHE A 319 -13.16 -11.10 0.28
N TYR A 320 -13.12 -9.94 -0.34
CA TYR A 320 -14.24 -9.43 -1.11
C TYR A 320 -13.80 -8.97 -2.50
N SER A 321 -14.77 -8.93 -3.40
CA SER A 321 -14.68 -8.27 -4.70
C SER A 321 -15.87 -7.33 -4.87
N THR A 322 -15.63 -6.17 -5.51
CA THR A 322 -16.70 -5.25 -5.94
C THR A 322 -17.44 -5.79 -7.15
N ASP A 323 -16.79 -6.57 -8.01
CA ASP A 323 -17.48 -7.36 -9.03
C ASP A 323 -18.12 -8.60 -8.38
N VAL A 324 -19.45 -8.54 -8.26
CA VAL A 324 -20.23 -9.62 -7.64
C VAL A 324 -20.36 -10.86 -8.53
N ASN A 325 -20.06 -10.75 -9.82
CA ASN A 325 -20.16 -11.83 -10.80
C ASN A 325 -18.83 -12.56 -10.99
N LEU A 326 -17.73 -11.98 -10.52
CA LEU A 326 -16.40 -12.58 -10.66
C LEU A 326 -16.31 -13.93 -9.92
N ASN A 327 -15.82 -14.95 -10.61
CA ASN A 327 -15.68 -16.31 -10.07
C ASN A 327 -14.78 -16.29 -8.80
N PRO A 328 -15.18 -16.98 -7.70
CA PRO A 328 -14.38 -17.04 -6.47
C PRO A 328 -12.93 -17.51 -6.65
N GLN A 329 -12.71 -18.49 -7.53
CA GLN A 329 -11.37 -18.95 -7.88
C GLN A 329 -10.55 -17.82 -8.53
N LYS A 330 -11.16 -17.08 -9.45
CA LYS A 330 -10.54 -15.93 -10.11
C LYS A 330 -10.20 -14.82 -9.12
N ILE A 331 -11.09 -14.54 -8.14
CA ILE A 331 -10.83 -13.57 -7.06
C ILE A 331 -9.56 -13.94 -6.29
N LEU A 332 -9.44 -15.22 -5.88
CA LEU A 332 -8.26 -15.69 -5.14
C LEU A 332 -7.00 -15.70 -5.99
N SER A 333 -7.10 -16.13 -7.25
CA SER A 333 -5.97 -16.09 -8.20
C SER A 333 -5.47 -14.68 -8.44
N ILE A 334 -6.36 -13.72 -8.69
CA ILE A 334 -5.96 -12.31 -8.88
C ILE A 334 -5.37 -11.74 -7.58
N PHE A 335 -5.96 -12.05 -6.42
CA PHE A 335 -5.43 -11.58 -5.15
C PHE A 335 -4.01 -12.08 -4.87
N SER A 336 -3.69 -13.32 -5.26
CA SER A 336 -2.36 -13.88 -5.06
C SER A 336 -1.27 -13.15 -5.87
N LEU A 337 -1.64 -12.53 -7.00
CA LEU A 337 -0.72 -11.75 -7.82
C LEU A 337 -0.15 -10.52 -7.08
N ARG A 338 -0.83 -10.07 -6.00
CA ARG A 338 -0.34 -8.98 -5.16
C ARG A 338 1.07 -9.24 -4.61
N TRP A 339 1.42 -10.51 -4.37
CA TRP A 339 2.74 -10.86 -3.86
C TRP A 339 3.90 -10.32 -4.72
N ALA A 340 3.69 -10.14 -6.01
CA ALA A 340 4.72 -9.62 -6.91
C ALA A 340 5.21 -8.22 -6.52
N ILE A 341 4.37 -7.39 -5.85
CA ILE A 341 4.78 -6.06 -5.39
C ILE A 341 5.83 -6.14 -4.26
N GLU A 342 5.75 -7.17 -3.41
CA GLU A 342 6.74 -7.39 -2.33
C GLU A 342 8.11 -7.76 -2.92
N VAL A 343 8.13 -8.55 -4.01
CA VAL A 343 9.35 -8.86 -4.77
C VAL A 343 9.92 -7.59 -5.40
N THR A 344 9.05 -6.77 -6.03
CA THR A 344 9.46 -5.49 -6.61
C THR A 344 10.04 -4.54 -5.55
N HIS A 345 9.44 -4.45 -4.37
CA HIS A 345 9.99 -3.66 -3.27
C HIS A 345 11.38 -4.14 -2.85
N PHE A 346 11.59 -5.45 -2.79
CA PHE A 346 12.89 -6.04 -2.49
C PHE A 346 13.90 -5.65 -3.57
N ASP A 347 13.60 -5.87 -4.84
CA ASP A 347 14.49 -5.56 -5.97
C ASP A 347 14.80 -4.06 -6.05
N CYS A 348 13.81 -3.20 -5.86
CA CYS A 348 14.00 -1.74 -5.84
C CYS A 348 14.96 -1.30 -4.74
N LYS A 349 14.90 -1.91 -3.55
CA LYS A 349 15.81 -1.60 -2.44
C LYS A 349 17.21 -2.16 -2.66
N GLN A 350 17.31 -3.42 -3.07
CA GLN A 350 18.60 -4.11 -3.20
C GLN A 350 19.37 -3.70 -4.47
N HIS A 351 18.68 -3.53 -5.58
CA HIS A 351 19.30 -3.40 -6.89
C HIS A 351 19.10 -2.03 -7.55
N LEU A 352 17.96 -1.36 -7.29
CA LEU A 352 17.62 -0.10 -7.97
C LEU A 352 17.81 1.14 -7.09
N GLY A 353 18.24 1.00 -5.84
CA GLY A 353 18.62 2.11 -4.96
C GLY A 353 17.47 2.94 -4.40
N LEU A 354 16.31 2.35 -4.21
CA LEU A 354 15.18 3.06 -3.62
C LEU A 354 15.49 3.62 -2.21
N GLU A 355 16.45 3.03 -1.51
CA GLU A 355 16.91 3.51 -0.18
C GLU A 355 18.04 4.54 -0.23
N ASP A 356 18.67 4.78 -1.40
CA ASP A 356 19.86 5.63 -1.50
C ASP A 356 19.58 7.14 -1.38
N PRO A 357 18.49 7.73 -1.98
CA PRO A 357 18.30 9.17 -1.96
C PRO A 357 18.24 9.76 -0.55
N ALA A 358 19.05 10.80 -0.32
CA ALA A 358 19.16 11.49 0.98
C ALA A 358 18.93 13.01 0.84
N ASN A 359 17.99 13.39 -0.04
CA ASN A 359 17.71 14.76 -0.40
C ASN A 359 17.07 15.55 0.76
N ARG A 360 17.49 16.82 0.90
CA ARG A 360 17.03 17.70 1.98
C ARG A 360 15.91 18.65 1.57
N VAL A 361 15.69 18.80 0.29
CA VAL A 361 14.69 19.71 -0.27
C VAL A 361 13.48 18.98 -0.84
N PRO A 362 12.25 19.53 -0.72
CA PRO A 362 11.03 18.87 -1.19
C PRO A 362 11.06 18.51 -2.68
N LYS A 363 11.65 19.36 -3.50
CA LYS A 363 11.68 19.24 -4.96
C LYS A 363 12.52 18.02 -5.44
N ALA A 364 13.37 17.48 -4.59
CA ALA A 364 14.29 16.40 -4.91
C ALA A 364 13.90 15.06 -4.26
N VAL A 365 12.77 14.99 -3.59
CA VAL A 365 12.12 13.82 -2.99
C VAL A 365 10.71 13.70 -3.58
#